data_2a88146230aaa55e1e319c6315cc5aad
#
_entry.id   2a88146230aaa55e1e319c6315cc5aad
#
_cell.length_a   1.000
_cell.length_b   1.000
_cell.length_c   1.000
_cell.angle_alpha   90.00
_cell.angle_beta   90.00
_cell.angle_gamma   90.00
#
_symmetry.space_group_name_H-M   'P 1'
#
loop_
_entity.id
_entity.type
_entity.pdbx_description
1 polymer ?
#
loop_
_entity_poly.entity_id
_entity_poly.type
_entity_poly.pdbx_seq_one_letter_code
_entity_poly.pdbx_strand_id
1 'polypeptide(L)'
;MMVLEKKLPCFILARGGSKSLKKKNLHIFLNKPLIEHTINYAKKSKYITHIVVSTDSKDIYNFCKKKNCFVVYPRPKNLSNDKAKSLPALIHAAKEFEKEIGNFDIFAFLQATEPLRPKNILNDCIKLLKNNKKLNSAFAGYEYKKNFWIKKRNKFKRISPAKNVG
;
A
#
# COMPACT_ATOMS: atom_id res chain seq x y z
N MET A 1 -22.31 26.20 -7.85
CA MET A 1 -20.85 25.99 -7.72
C MET A 1 -20.62 24.52 -7.40
N MET A 2 -20.26 23.68 -8.38
CA MET A 2 -19.95 22.28 -8.13
C MET A 2 -18.73 22.20 -7.20
N VAL A 3 -18.91 21.72 -5.98
CA VAL A 3 -17.81 21.36 -5.11
C VAL A 3 -17.12 20.16 -5.77
N LEU A 4 -15.98 20.38 -6.40
CA LEU A 4 -15.14 19.29 -6.91
C LEU A 4 -14.80 18.40 -5.71
N GLU A 5 -15.39 17.21 -5.65
CA GLU A 5 -15.06 16.22 -4.60
C GLU A 5 -13.55 16.00 -4.61
N LYS A 6 -12.91 16.27 -3.47
CA LYS A 6 -11.47 16.08 -3.33
C LYS A 6 -11.12 14.63 -3.55
N LYS A 7 -10.34 14.36 -4.59
CA LYS A 7 -9.87 13.01 -4.92
C LYS A 7 -8.98 12.48 -3.80
N LEU A 8 -9.24 11.24 -3.39
CA LEU A 8 -8.42 10.51 -2.42
C LEU A 8 -8.08 9.12 -3.00
N PRO A 9 -7.03 9.02 -3.82
CA PRO A 9 -6.62 7.74 -4.39
C PRO A 9 -5.98 6.83 -3.36
N CYS A 10 -6.18 5.51 -3.53
CA CYS A 10 -5.47 4.46 -2.81
C CYS A 10 -4.52 3.74 -3.77
N PHE A 11 -3.23 3.91 -3.58
CA PHE A 11 -2.19 3.28 -4.38
C PHE A 11 -1.85 1.89 -3.87
N ILE A 12 -1.72 0.93 -4.79
CA ILE A 12 -1.30 -0.45 -4.56
C ILE A 12 -0.20 -0.79 -5.55
N LEU A 13 1.00 -1.11 -5.07
CA LEU A 13 2.11 -1.53 -5.92
C LEU A 13 2.14 -3.06 -6.01
N ALA A 14 2.00 -3.60 -7.22
CA ALA A 14 1.93 -5.04 -7.46
C ALA A 14 2.77 -5.45 -8.67
N ARG A 15 4.06 -5.76 -8.46
CA ARG A 15 4.92 -6.26 -9.52
C ARG A 15 4.61 -7.72 -9.84
N GLY A 16 4.86 -8.13 -11.10
CA GLY A 16 4.69 -9.51 -11.57
C GLY A 16 5.76 -10.45 -11.04
N GLY A 17 7.01 -9.98 -10.99
CA GLY A 17 8.14 -10.75 -10.46
C GLY A 17 8.12 -10.85 -8.94
N SER A 18 8.29 -12.07 -8.42
CA SER A 18 8.48 -12.33 -6.99
C SER A 18 9.41 -13.52 -6.83
N LYS A 19 10.51 -13.36 -6.06
CA LYS A 19 11.50 -14.42 -5.81
C LYS A 19 10.99 -15.49 -4.86
N SER A 20 10.26 -15.08 -3.82
CA SER A 20 9.80 -15.98 -2.76
C SER A 20 8.59 -16.84 -3.15
N LEU A 21 7.71 -16.31 -4.01
CA LEU A 21 6.51 -17.02 -4.47
C LEU A 21 6.14 -16.52 -5.87
N LYS A 22 6.20 -17.40 -6.87
CA LYS A 22 5.84 -17.09 -8.25
C LYS A 22 4.43 -16.51 -8.33
N LYS A 23 4.26 -15.39 -9.05
CA LYS A 23 2.97 -14.70 -9.20
C LYS A 23 2.29 -14.35 -7.86
N LYS A 24 3.06 -14.04 -6.81
CA LYS A 24 2.57 -13.83 -5.44
C LYS A 24 1.29 -12.98 -5.36
N ASN A 25 1.19 -11.89 -6.07
CA ASN A 25 0.03 -10.99 -6.01
C ASN A 25 -1.26 -11.61 -6.56
N LEU A 26 -1.17 -12.60 -7.45
CA LEU A 26 -2.30 -13.37 -7.99
C LEU A 26 -2.44 -14.75 -7.35
N HIS A 27 -1.53 -15.11 -6.43
CA HIS A 27 -1.66 -16.38 -5.70
C HIS A 27 -2.92 -16.39 -4.83
N ILE A 28 -3.60 -17.53 -4.80
CA ILE A 28 -4.84 -17.66 -4.05
C ILE A 28 -4.56 -17.72 -2.56
N PHE A 29 -5.17 -16.84 -1.81
CA PHE A 29 -5.18 -16.80 -0.37
C PHE A 29 -6.63 -16.60 0.10
N LEU A 30 -7.13 -17.46 0.98
CA LEU A 30 -8.53 -17.43 1.44
C LEU A 30 -9.53 -17.26 0.28
N ASN A 31 -9.43 -18.15 -0.72
CA ASN A 31 -10.29 -18.23 -1.90
C ASN A 31 -10.27 -17.02 -2.86
N LYS A 32 -9.30 -16.12 -2.74
CA LYS A 32 -9.15 -14.94 -3.62
C LYS A 32 -7.67 -14.66 -3.91
N PRO A 33 -7.34 -14.07 -5.07
CA PRO A 33 -6.00 -13.55 -5.30
C PRO A 33 -5.55 -12.60 -4.19
N LEU A 34 -4.29 -12.68 -3.78
CA LEU A 34 -3.74 -11.88 -2.68
C LEU A 34 -4.04 -10.38 -2.82
N ILE A 35 -3.85 -9.83 -4.02
CA ILE A 35 -4.12 -8.42 -4.32
C ILE A 35 -5.60 -8.05 -4.16
N GLU A 36 -6.51 -9.00 -4.40
CA GLU A 36 -7.96 -8.74 -4.32
C GLU A 36 -8.39 -8.41 -2.89
N HIS A 37 -7.76 -8.98 -1.87
CA HIS A 37 -8.04 -8.64 -0.48
C HIS A 37 -7.80 -7.16 -0.21
N THR A 38 -6.68 -6.62 -0.72
CA THR A 38 -6.33 -5.20 -0.56
C THR A 38 -7.26 -4.29 -1.38
N ILE A 39 -7.61 -4.69 -2.61
CA ILE A 39 -8.58 -3.96 -3.44
C ILE A 39 -9.94 -3.89 -2.73
N ASN A 40 -10.45 -5.03 -2.27
CA ASN A 40 -11.74 -5.10 -1.58
C ASN A 40 -11.74 -4.34 -0.26
N TYR A 41 -10.60 -4.33 0.45
CA TYR A 41 -10.44 -3.54 1.66
C TYR A 41 -10.51 -2.03 1.36
N ALA A 42 -9.79 -1.56 0.34
CA ALA A 42 -9.83 -0.17 -0.07
C ALA A 42 -11.23 0.27 -0.54
N LYS A 43 -11.95 -0.59 -1.29
CA LYS A 43 -13.33 -0.34 -1.74
C LYS A 43 -14.33 -0.15 -0.61
N LYS A 44 -14.09 -0.70 0.57
CA LYS A 44 -14.96 -0.53 1.75
C LYS A 44 -14.77 0.81 2.46
N SER A 45 -13.73 1.57 2.10
CA SER A 45 -13.50 2.88 2.69
C SER A 45 -14.45 3.91 2.08
N LYS A 46 -15.14 4.65 2.93
CA LYS A 46 -16.00 5.77 2.49
C LYS A 46 -15.24 7.01 1.99
N TYR A 47 -13.93 7.02 2.14
CA TYR A 47 -13.09 8.15 1.75
C TYR A 47 -12.32 7.91 0.44
N ILE A 48 -12.07 6.65 0.09
CA ILE A 48 -11.32 6.32 -1.12
C ILE A 48 -12.18 6.54 -2.36
N THR A 49 -11.74 7.39 -3.24
CA THR A 49 -12.43 7.70 -4.51
C THR A 49 -11.93 6.83 -5.66
N HIS A 50 -10.64 6.47 -5.66
CA HIS A 50 -10.02 5.70 -6.74
C HIS A 50 -9.06 4.66 -6.17
N ILE A 51 -9.05 3.47 -6.76
CA ILE A 51 -8.03 2.44 -6.47
C ILE A 51 -7.08 2.42 -7.64
N VAL A 52 -5.82 2.74 -7.35
CA VAL A 52 -4.74 2.86 -8.34
C VAL A 52 -3.78 1.70 -8.16
N VAL A 53 -3.66 0.85 -9.17
CA VAL A 53 -2.73 -0.28 -9.15
C VAL A 53 -1.59 -0.01 -10.14
N SER A 54 -0.35 -0.02 -9.67
CA SER A 54 0.82 0.05 -10.55
C SER A 54 1.45 -1.32 -10.70
N THR A 55 1.64 -1.76 -11.96
CA THR A 55 2.17 -3.10 -12.26
C THR A 55 2.97 -3.13 -13.57
N ASP A 56 3.90 -4.08 -13.68
CA ASP A 56 4.63 -4.47 -14.89
C ASP A 56 4.05 -5.75 -15.52
N SER A 57 3.07 -6.39 -14.87
CA SER A 57 2.50 -7.68 -15.28
C SER A 57 1.17 -7.50 -16.01
N LYS A 58 1.07 -8.09 -17.22
CA LYS A 58 -0.16 -8.12 -17.99
C LYS A 58 -1.30 -8.87 -17.28
N ASP A 59 -0.97 -9.95 -16.58
CA ASP A 59 -1.95 -10.72 -15.81
C ASP A 59 -2.59 -9.88 -14.70
N ILE A 60 -1.75 -9.14 -13.94
CA ILE A 60 -2.23 -8.25 -12.88
C ILE A 60 -3.03 -7.08 -13.48
N TYR A 61 -2.56 -6.50 -14.60
CA TYR A 61 -3.29 -5.47 -15.32
C TYR A 61 -4.71 -5.93 -15.67
N ASN A 62 -4.83 -7.08 -16.36
CA ASN A 62 -6.13 -7.62 -16.80
C ASN A 62 -7.04 -7.90 -15.60
N PHE A 63 -6.50 -8.47 -14.52
CA PHE A 63 -7.24 -8.74 -13.30
C PHE A 63 -7.79 -7.46 -12.66
N CYS A 64 -6.93 -6.45 -12.49
CA CYS A 64 -7.31 -5.20 -11.83
C CYS A 64 -8.27 -4.35 -12.66
N LYS A 65 -8.18 -4.39 -14.00
CA LYS A 65 -9.16 -3.74 -14.88
C LYS A 65 -10.56 -4.34 -14.70
N LYS A 66 -10.67 -5.68 -14.61
CA LYS A 66 -11.96 -6.37 -14.32
C LYS A 66 -12.52 -6.02 -12.93
N LYS A 67 -11.68 -5.50 -12.03
CA LYS A 67 -12.09 -5.03 -10.70
C LYS A 67 -12.33 -3.51 -10.66
N ASN A 68 -12.45 -2.84 -11.81
CA ASN A 68 -12.64 -1.39 -11.92
C ASN A 68 -11.58 -0.56 -11.18
N CYS A 69 -10.32 -0.98 -11.27
CA CYS A 69 -9.19 -0.19 -10.78
C CYS A 69 -8.63 0.69 -11.91
N PHE A 70 -8.12 1.86 -11.57
CA PHE A 70 -7.20 2.60 -12.42
C PHE A 70 -5.86 1.88 -12.42
N VAL A 71 -5.34 1.49 -13.59
CA VAL A 71 -4.13 0.68 -13.64
C VAL A 71 -3.04 1.36 -14.44
N VAL A 72 -1.98 1.73 -13.75
CA VAL A 72 -0.72 2.24 -14.34
C VAL A 72 0.08 1.05 -14.89
N TYR A 73 0.09 0.90 -16.20
CA TYR A 73 0.73 -0.21 -16.92
C TYR A 73 1.20 0.22 -18.31
N PRO A 74 2.38 -0.22 -18.76
CA PRO A 74 3.37 -0.97 -18.00
C PRO A 74 4.20 -0.08 -17.08
N ARG A 75 4.41 -0.50 -15.84
CA ARG A 75 5.36 0.16 -14.95
C ARG A 75 6.79 -0.06 -15.49
N PRO A 76 7.63 1.00 -15.55
CA PRO A 76 9.00 0.91 -16.08
C PRO A 76 9.84 -0.19 -15.41
N LYS A 77 10.71 -0.85 -16.20
CA LYS A 77 11.56 -1.97 -15.74
C LYS A 77 12.46 -1.61 -14.56
N ASN A 78 13.05 -0.41 -14.56
CA ASN A 78 13.87 0.08 -13.45
C ASN A 78 13.09 0.25 -12.14
N LEU A 79 11.76 0.42 -12.19
CA LEU A 79 10.85 0.50 -11.04
C LEU A 79 10.19 -0.84 -10.68
N SER A 80 10.52 -1.91 -11.40
CA SER A 80 9.86 -3.23 -11.26
C SER A 80 10.81 -4.35 -10.87
N ASN A 81 12.13 -4.10 -10.80
CA ASN A 81 13.13 -5.09 -10.41
C ASN A 81 13.23 -5.25 -8.88
N ASP A 82 14.02 -6.22 -8.43
CA ASP A 82 14.17 -6.57 -7.01
C ASP A 82 14.85 -5.47 -6.15
N LYS A 83 15.66 -4.61 -6.78
CA LYS A 83 16.36 -3.50 -6.12
C LYS A 83 15.52 -2.22 -6.09
N ALA A 84 14.41 -2.19 -6.84
CA ALA A 84 13.54 -1.03 -6.92
C ALA A 84 12.87 -0.74 -5.57
N LYS A 85 13.04 0.47 -5.08
CA LYS A 85 12.36 0.95 -3.87
C LYS A 85 10.89 1.26 -4.17
N SER A 86 10.03 1.16 -3.16
CA SER A 86 8.59 1.43 -3.32
C SER A 86 8.30 2.91 -3.63
N LEU A 87 9.05 3.83 -3.05
CA LEU A 87 8.79 5.27 -3.20
C LEU A 87 8.89 5.77 -4.65
N PRO A 88 9.95 5.48 -5.45
CA PRO A 88 9.98 5.86 -6.86
C PRO A 88 8.82 5.28 -7.68
N ALA A 89 8.42 4.02 -7.40
CA ALA A 89 7.29 3.41 -8.09
C ALA A 89 5.94 4.06 -7.70
N LEU A 90 5.81 4.50 -6.45
CA LEU A 90 4.65 5.24 -5.97
C LEU A 90 4.57 6.62 -6.61
N ILE A 91 5.69 7.37 -6.66
CA ILE A 91 5.76 8.68 -7.33
C ILE A 91 5.39 8.55 -8.82
N HIS A 92 5.89 7.54 -9.50
CA HIS A 92 5.51 7.27 -10.89
C HIS A 92 4.00 7.04 -11.03
N ALA A 93 3.42 6.19 -10.17
CA ALA A 93 1.99 5.91 -10.20
C ALA A 93 1.14 7.16 -9.88
N ALA A 94 1.60 8.01 -8.97
CA ALA A 94 0.96 9.28 -8.63
C ALA A 94 0.94 10.23 -9.83
N LYS A 95 2.06 10.43 -10.50
CA LYS A 95 2.17 11.28 -11.70
C LYS A 95 1.26 10.82 -12.85
N GLU A 96 1.20 9.51 -13.11
CA GLU A 96 0.31 8.96 -14.14
C GLU A 96 -1.17 9.15 -13.76
N PHE A 97 -1.51 9.01 -12.48
CA PHE A 97 -2.86 9.28 -12.00
C PHE A 97 -3.23 10.76 -12.13
N GLU A 98 -2.34 11.68 -11.73
CA GLU A 98 -2.56 13.12 -11.82
C GLU A 98 -2.75 13.58 -13.27
N LYS A 99 -1.98 13.02 -14.18
CA LYS A 99 -2.06 13.33 -15.62
C LYS A 99 -3.41 12.97 -16.24
N GLU A 100 -3.99 11.82 -15.86
CA GLU A 100 -5.22 11.33 -16.48
C GLU A 100 -6.49 11.72 -15.70
N ILE A 101 -6.40 11.76 -14.36
CA ILE A 101 -7.56 11.94 -13.49
C ILE A 101 -7.54 13.31 -12.81
N GLY A 102 -6.35 13.82 -12.47
CA GLY A 102 -6.12 15.13 -11.85
C GLY A 102 -5.57 15.02 -10.42
N ASN A 103 -5.27 16.18 -9.84
CA ASN A 103 -4.55 16.34 -8.58
C ASN A 103 -5.31 15.80 -7.37
N PHE A 104 -4.56 15.50 -6.32
CA PHE A 104 -5.06 15.08 -5.01
C PHE A 104 -4.16 15.65 -3.90
N ASP A 105 -4.73 15.91 -2.72
CA ASP A 105 -3.98 16.43 -1.56
C ASP A 105 -3.53 15.32 -0.62
N ILE A 106 -4.32 14.25 -0.52
CA ILE A 106 -4.10 13.12 0.38
C ILE A 106 -4.27 11.83 -0.41
N PHE A 107 -3.45 10.87 -0.13
CA PHE A 107 -3.56 9.53 -0.68
C PHE A 107 -3.38 8.45 0.39
N ALA A 108 -3.89 7.26 0.13
CA ALA A 108 -3.57 6.06 0.89
C ALA A 108 -2.57 5.20 0.11
N PHE A 109 -1.65 4.54 0.81
CA PHE A 109 -0.77 3.52 0.25
C PHE A 109 -0.98 2.20 0.99
N LEU A 110 -1.42 1.16 0.28
CA LEU A 110 -1.66 -0.16 0.84
C LEU A 110 -0.77 -1.20 0.15
N GLN A 111 -0.09 -2.02 0.94
CA GLN A 111 0.70 -3.12 0.41
C GLN A 111 -0.20 -4.32 0.09
N ALA A 112 -0.06 -4.89 -1.12
CA ALA A 112 -0.80 -6.10 -1.51
C ALA A 112 -0.47 -7.32 -0.63
N THR A 113 0.71 -7.31 0.02
CA THR A 113 1.20 -8.39 0.88
C THR A 113 0.65 -8.39 2.29
N GLU A 114 -0.22 -7.46 2.62
CA GLU A 114 -0.90 -7.38 3.91
C GLU A 114 -2.40 -7.57 3.72
N PRO A 115 -2.86 -8.83 3.51
CA PRO A 115 -4.27 -9.10 3.19
C PRO A 115 -5.23 -8.93 4.38
N LEU A 116 -4.72 -9.13 5.60
CA LEU A 116 -5.53 -9.07 6.82
C LEU A 116 -5.29 -7.75 7.55
N ARG A 117 -6.31 -6.89 7.55
CA ARG A 117 -6.28 -5.58 8.21
C ARG A 117 -7.49 -5.38 9.12
N PRO A 118 -7.36 -4.66 10.24
CA PRO A 118 -8.51 -4.24 11.04
C PRO A 118 -9.50 -3.43 10.20
N LYS A 119 -10.80 -3.64 10.42
CA LYS A 119 -11.86 -3.11 9.53
C LYS A 119 -11.78 -1.60 9.30
N ASN A 120 -11.51 -0.80 10.31
CA ASN A 120 -11.65 0.66 10.26
C ASN A 120 -10.32 1.41 10.14
N ILE A 121 -9.17 0.75 10.27
CA ILE A 121 -7.87 1.41 10.41
C ILE A 121 -7.54 2.40 9.27
N LEU A 122 -7.93 2.09 8.04
CA LEU A 122 -7.76 3.00 6.91
C LEU A 122 -8.59 4.29 7.08
N ASN A 123 -9.86 4.14 7.44
CA ASN A 123 -10.74 5.28 7.66
C ASN A 123 -10.27 6.13 8.86
N ASP A 124 -9.78 5.50 9.91
CA ASP A 124 -9.28 6.18 11.10
C ASP A 124 -8.01 6.99 10.80
N CYS A 125 -7.06 6.43 10.03
CA CYS A 125 -5.88 7.16 9.56
C CYS A 125 -6.26 8.35 8.68
N ILE A 126 -7.19 8.18 7.74
CA ILE A 126 -7.66 9.28 6.87
C ILE A 126 -8.35 10.36 7.69
N LYS A 127 -9.22 9.98 8.63
CA LYS A 127 -9.92 10.90 9.53
C LYS A 127 -8.95 11.70 10.38
N LEU A 128 -7.91 11.04 10.92
CA LEU A 128 -6.87 11.70 11.69
C LEU A 128 -6.16 12.80 10.90
N LEU A 129 -5.75 12.51 9.65
CA LEU A 129 -5.13 13.49 8.76
C LEU A 129 -6.08 14.64 8.37
N LYS A 130 -7.34 14.33 8.07
CA LYS A 130 -8.33 15.36 7.70
C LYS A 130 -8.64 16.32 8.85
N ASN A 131 -8.63 15.81 10.08
CA ASN A 131 -8.98 16.60 11.27
C ASN A 131 -7.80 17.33 11.90
N ASN A 132 -6.56 17.00 11.52
CA ASN A 132 -5.37 17.63 12.09
C ASN A 132 -4.40 18.08 10.99
N LYS A 133 -4.48 19.35 10.63
CA LYS A 133 -3.64 20.00 9.60
C LYS A 133 -2.13 20.03 9.94
N LYS A 134 -1.75 19.77 11.18
CA LYS A 134 -0.33 19.69 11.59
C LYS A 134 0.32 18.35 11.22
N LEU A 135 -0.48 17.33 10.87
CA LEU A 135 0.01 16.02 10.50
C LEU A 135 0.20 15.93 8.98
N ASN A 136 1.37 15.47 8.58
CA ASN A 136 1.71 15.20 7.17
C ASN A 136 1.53 13.73 6.78
N SER A 137 1.43 12.83 7.75
CA SER A 137 1.22 11.40 7.52
C SER A 137 0.56 10.71 8.71
N ALA A 138 -0.13 9.61 8.46
CA ALA A 138 -0.64 8.69 9.47
C ALA A 138 -0.40 7.26 8.99
N PHE A 139 -0.03 6.37 9.88
CA PHE A 139 0.19 4.97 9.56
C PHE A 139 -0.40 4.05 10.63
N ALA A 140 -0.79 2.86 10.21
CA ALA A 140 -1.20 1.81 11.13
C ALA A 140 0.01 1.09 11.72
N GLY A 141 -0.01 0.87 13.01
CA GLY A 141 1.01 0.14 13.74
C GLY A 141 0.41 -0.61 14.92
N TYR A 142 1.22 -1.43 15.55
CA TYR A 142 0.85 -2.06 16.82
C TYR A 142 2.03 -1.97 17.79
N GLU A 143 1.71 -1.87 19.07
CA GLU A 143 2.71 -1.90 20.11
C GLU A 143 3.19 -3.34 20.33
N TYR A 144 4.49 -3.55 20.26
CA TYR A 144 5.09 -4.87 20.45
C TYR A 144 5.94 -4.90 21.71
N LYS A 145 5.49 -5.64 22.72
CA LYS A 145 6.13 -5.69 24.06
C LYS A 145 7.20 -6.77 24.21
N LYS A 146 7.77 -7.28 23.11
CA LYS A 146 8.84 -8.28 23.17
C LYS A 146 10.23 -7.67 23.05
N ASN A 147 11.21 -8.40 23.55
CA ASN A 147 12.60 -8.02 23.42
C ASN A 147 13.12 -8.32 22.02
N PHE A 148 13.71 -7.33 21.36
CA PHE A 148 14.37 -7.52 20.08
C PHE A 148 15.89 -7.54 20.26
N TRP A 149 16.55 -8.45 19.57
CA TRP A 149 17.98 -8.62 19.57
C TRP A 149 18.50 -8.60 18.14
N ILE A 150 19.61 -7.90 17.93
CA ILE A 150 20.32 -7.98 16.64
C ILE A 150 21.61 -8.81 16.85
N LYS A 151 21.87 -9.71 15.92
CA LYS A 151 23.13 -10.44 15.86
C LYS A 151 24.16 -9.59 15.09
N LYS A 152 25.26 -9.21 15.74
CA LYS A 152 26.43 -8.60 15.09
C LYS A 152 27.63 -9.52 15.30
N ARG A 153 28.13 -10.12 14.21
CA ARG A 153 29.15 -11.19 14.26
C ARG A 153 28.69 -12.30 15.24
N ASN A 154 29.46 -12.62 16.27
CA ASN A 154 29.12 -13.65 17.26
C ASN A 154 28.45 -13.10 18.54
N LYS A 155 28.01 -11.84 18.55
CA LYS A 155 27.38 -11.21 19.72
C LYS A 155 25.93 -10.80 19.42
N PHE A 156 25.06 -10.93 20.41
CA PHE A 156 23.70 -10.43 20.36
C PHE A 156 23.61 -9.12 21.13
N LYS A 157 23.02 -8.09 20.52
CA LYS A 157 22.73 -6.81 21.17
C LYS A 157 21.23 -6.60 21.21
N ARG A 158 20.69 -6.31 22.40
CA ARG A 158 19.30 -5.90 22.57
C ARG A 158 19.07 -4.52 21.96
N ILE A 159 17.99 -4.34 21.20
CA ILE A 159 17.62 -3.09 20.53
C ILE A 159 16.31 -2.49 21.05
N SER A 160 15.53 -3.24 21.81
CA SER A 160 14.35 -2.71 22.50
C SER A 160 14.78 -2.00 23.79
N PRO A 161 14.15 -0.85 24.15
CA PRO A 161 14.43 -0.20 25.42
C PRO A 161 14.19 -1.16 26.59
N ALA A 162 15.13 -1.17 27.54
CA ALA A 162 14.92 -1.85 28.81
C ALA A 162 13.86 -1.05 29.57
N LYS A 163 12.58 -1.45 29.52
CA LYS A 163 11.69 -1.12 30.62
C LYS A 163 12.08 -2.04 31.77
N ASN A 164 12.47 -1.46 32.87
CA ASN A 164 12.64 -2.16 34.14
C ASN A 164 11.35 -2.95 34.39
N VAL A 165 11.49 -4.27 34.37
CA VAL A 165 10.48 -5.16 34.90
C VAL A 165 10.67 -5.04 36.41
N GLY A 166 9.87 -4.22 37.05
CA GLY A 166 9.71 -4.25 38.49
C GLY A 166 8.93 -5.49 38.88
#